data_8d5ee004ba694efcf8da3426e9d13880
#
_entry.id   8d5ee004ba694efcf8da3426e9d13880
#
_cell.length_a   1.000
_cell.length_b   1.000
_cell.length_c   1.000
_cell.angle_alpha   90.00
_cell.angle_beta   90.00
_cell.angle_gamma   90.00
#
_symmetry.space_group_name_H-M   'P 1'
#
loop_
_entity.id
_entity.type
_entity.pdbx_description
1 polymer ?
#
loop_
_entity_poly.entity_id
_entity_poly.type
_entity_poly.pdbx_seq_one_letter_code
_entity_poly.pdbx_strand_id
1 'polypeptide(L)'
;MRTILLIVVSVLCGISVSAQDMKSVFVSMPDSVAPLLTKVNKEDCVDFLAYDMKAEVKNRFGGTTELKVLTDDYLFLQITKNSSMEMKLLPVNDSTKVVCMVKTVCASACDSEVHFYSSDWTQKLSTADFLSRPAGDVFFL
;
A
#
# COMPACT_ATOMS: atom_id res chain seq x y z
N MET A 1 -56.00 -3.95 28.75
CA MET A 1 -54.87 -4.69 28.22
C MET A 1 -54.10 -3.78 27.26
N ARG A 2 -53.03 -3.22 27.72
CA ARG A 2 -52.15 -2.40 26.87
C ARG A 2 -51.00 -3.26 26.43
N THR A 3 -51.03 -3.68 25.20
CA THR A 3 -49.93 -4.34 24.55
C THR A 3 -48.82 -3.32 24.32
N ILE A 4 -47.82 -3.38 25.15
CA ILE A 4 -46.59 -2.61 24.93
C ILE A 4 -45.85 -3.31 23.79
N LEU A 5 -45.97 -2.71 22.61
CA LEU A 5 -45.21 -3.10 21.44
C LEU A 5 -43.76 -2.61 21.69
N LEU A 6 -42.97 -3.48 22.26
CA LEU A 6 -41.51 -3.29 22.31
C LEU A 6 -40.95 -3.38 20.88
N ILE A 7 -40.90 -2.24 20.24
CA ILE A 7 -40.09 -2.08 19.05
C ILE A 7 -38.64 -2.12 19.53
N VAL A 8 -38.06 -3.30 19.52
CA VAL A 8 -36.62 -3.48 19.55
C VAL A 8 -36.11 -3.00 18.20
N VAL A 9 -35.86 -1.71 18.14
CA VAL A 9 -35.03 -1.17 17.06
C VAL A 9 -33.64 -1.72 17.30
N SER A 10 -33.39 -2.88 16.73
CA SER A 10 -32.04 -3.42 16.56
C SER A 10 -31.32 -2.44 15.64
N VAL A 11 -30.64 -1.47 16.24
CA VAL A 11 -29.62 -0.69 15.58
C VAL A 11 -28.54 -1.69 15.21
N LEU A 12 -28.68 -2.32 14.03
CA LEU A 12 -27.55 -2.91 13.35
C LEU A 12 -26.60 -1.74 13.04
N CYS A 13 -25.73 -1.43 13.98
CA CYS A 13 -24.47 -0.79 13.64
C CYS A 13 -23.77 -1.74 12.69
N GLY A 14 -24.05 -1.59 11.40
CA GLY A 14 -23.24 -2.15 10.36
C GLY A 14 -21.84 -1.60 10.55
N ILE A 15 -21.00 -2.36 11.25
CA ILE A 15 -19.57 -2.15 11.21
C ILE A 15 -19.23 -2.43 9.76
N SER A 16 -19.17 -1.37 8.95
CA SER A 16 -18.57 -1.44 7.64
C SER A 16 -17.11 -1.81 7.90
N VAL A 17 -16.83 -3.11 7.87
CA VAL A 17 -15.45 -3.58 7.72
C VAL A 17 -15.06 -3.09 6.34
N SER A 18 -14.51 -1.89 6.29
CA SER A 18 -13.89 -1.38 5.09
C SER A 18 -12.76 -2.33 4.79
N ALA A 19 -12.97 -3.21 3.82
CA ALA A 19 -11.91 -4.03 3.29
C ALA A 19 -10.82 -3.06 2.82
N GLN A 20 -9.67 -3.04 3.50
CA GLN A 20 -8.57 -2.16 3.12
C GLN A 20 -8.15 -2.49 1.69
N ASP A 21 -8.31 -1.53 0.81
CA ASP A 21 -7.83 -1.58 -0.56
C ASP A 21 -6.47 -0.87 -0.67
N MET A 22 -5.77 -1.12 -1.75
CA MET A 22 -4.45 -0.52 -1.99
C MET A 22 -4.54 1.01 -2.09
N LYS A 23 -5.64 1.57 -2.56
CA LYS A 23 -5.86 3.02 -2.63
C LYS A 23 -5.78 3.66 -1.25
N SER A 24 -6.55 3.15 -0.29
CA SER A 24 -6.56 3.68 1.09
C SER A 24 -5.23 3.46 1.80
N VAL A 25 -4.58 2.31 1.58
CA VAL A 25 -3.25 2.01 2.10
C VAL A 25 -2.20 2.98 1.54
N PHE A 26 -2.23 3.28 0.26
CA PHE A 26 -1.30 4.22 -0.38
C PHE A 26 -1.48 5.65 0.13
N VAL A 27 -2.71 6.15 0.19
CA VAL A 27 -2.99 7.52 0.66
C VAL A 27 -2.62 7.70 2.13
N SER A 28 -2.84 6.68 2.97
CA SER A 28 -2.50 6.71 4.40
C SER A 28 -1.03 6.43 4.71
N MET A 29 -0.22 6.08 3.70
CA MET A 29 1.20 5.77 3.89
C MET A 29 1.94 6.96 4.53
N PRO A 30 2.67 6.74 5.64
CA PRO A 30 3.36 7.82 6.33
C PRO A 30 4.57 8.35 5.55
N ASP A 31 4.92 9.59 5.81
CA ASP A 31 6.06 10.27 5.17
C ASP A 31 7.40 9.58 5.47
N SER A 32 7.50 8.88 6.61
CA SER A 32 8.69 8.08 6.95
C SER A 32 8.95 6.93 5.98
N VAL A 33 7.91 6.42 5.33
CA VAL A 33 8.01 5.33 4.34
C VAL A 33 8.21 5.88 2.93
N ALA A 34 7.56 6.98 2.60
CA ALA A 34 7.66 7.65 1.29
C ALA A 34 7.93 9.15 1.45
N PRO A 35 9.13 9.55 1.84
CA PRO A 35 9.46 10.94 2.19
C PRO A 35 9.35 11.93 1.02
N LEU A 36 9.37 11.44 -0.21
CA LEU A 36 9.27 12.27 -1.42
C LEU A 36 7.84 12.76 -1.70
N LEU A 37 6.82 12.06 -1.21
CA LEU A 37 5.42 12.35 -1.47
C LEU A 37 4.72 12.94 -0.25
N THR A 38 4.00 14.04 -0.46
CA THR A 38 3.04 14.53 0.52
C THR A 38 1.74 13.72 0.45
N LYS A 39 0.87 13.87 1.45
CA LYS A 39 -0.46 13.28 1.39
C LYS A 39 -1.23 13.76 0.16
N VAL A 40 -1.17 15.06 -0.13
CA VAL A 40 -1.82 15.67 -1.31
C VAL A 40 -1.27 15.06 -2.61
N ASN A 41 0.04 14.87 -2.74
CA ASN A 41 0.61 14.20 -3.92
C ASN A 41 0.04 12.79 -4.13
N LYS A 42 -0.16 12.04 -3.05
CA LYS A 42 -0.72 10.68 -3.12
C LYS A 42 -2.19 10.70 -3.54
N GLU A 43 -2.97 11.63 -2.99
CA GLU A 43 -4.37 11.85 -3.38
C GLU A 43 -4.49 12.28 -4.84
N ASP A 44 -3.69 13.24 -5.29
CA ASP A 44 -3.64 13.68 -6.69
C ASP A 44 -3.31 12.54 -7.66
N CYS A 45 -2.32 11.71 -7.33
CA CYS A 45 -1.96 10.55 -8.15
C CYS A 45 -3.14 9.58 -8.33
N VAL A 46 -3.88 9.31 -7.25
CA VAL A 46 -5.05 8.43 -7.28
C VAL A 46 -6.16 9.04 -8.14
N ASP A 47 -6.42 10.33 -7.96
CA ASP A 47 -7.47 11.03 -8.71
C ASP A 47 -7.12 11.11 -10.20
N PHE A 48 -5.88 11.40 -10.55
CA PHE A 48 -5.45 11.43 -11.96
C PHE A 48 -5.67 10.07 -12.64
N LEU A 49 -5.30 8.96 -11.99
CA LEU A 49 -5.59 7.63 -12.53
C LEU A 49 -7.08 7.33 -12.66
N ALA A 50 -7.89 7.77 -11.71
CA ALA A 50 -9.33 7.58 -11.75
C ALA A 50 -10.00 8.31 -12.93
N TYR A 51 -9.38 9.39 -13.42
CA TYR A 51 -9.80 10.15 -14.59
C TYR A 51 -9.05 9.79 -15.88
N ASP A 52 -8.39 8.65 -15.92
CA ASP A 52 -7.57 8.20 -17.05
C ASP A 52 -6.49 9.22 -17.47
N MET A 53 -5.99 9.99 -16.52
CA MET A 53 -4.93 10.95 -16.72
C MET A 53 -3.58 10.35 -16.31
N LYS A 54 -2.50 10.90 -16.85
CA LYS A 54 -1.15 10.58 -16.39
C LYS A 54 -1.00 11.03 -14.93
N ALA A 55 -0.81 10.08 -14.02
CA ALA A 55 -0.71 10.34 -12.59
C ALA A 55 0.72 10.74 -12.18
N GLU A 56 1.15 11.89 -12.67
CA GLU A 56 2.47 12.46 -12.44
C GLU A 56 2.36 13.70 -11.54
N VAL A 57 3.14 13.75 -10.50
CA VAL A 57 3.19 14.86 -9.54
C VAL A 57 4.63 15.30 -9.30
N LYS A 58 4.81 16.59 -8.97
CA LYS A 58 6.10 17.07 -8.45
C LYS A 58 6.26 16.65 -7.00
N ASN A 59 7.34 15.96 -6.72
CA ASN A 59 7.67 15.54 -5.38
C ASN A 59 8.37 16.65 -4.56
N ARG A 60 8.61 16.39 -3.27
CA ARG A 60 9.20 17.39 -2.34
C ARG A 60 10.57 17.91 -2.74
N PHE A 61 11.32 17.17 -3.54
CA PHE A 61 12.65 17.60 -4.01
C PHE A 61 12.65 18.17 -5.43
N GLY A 62 11.47 18.49 -5.97
CA GLY A 62 11.31 19.09 -7.28
C GLY A 62 11.43 18.13 -8.47
N GLY A 63 11.66 16.85 -8.21
CA GLY A 63 11.59 15.80 -9.23
C GLY A 63 10.16 15.35 -9.48
N THR A 64 10.00 14.41 -10.39
CA THR A 64 8.70 13.88 -10.81
C THR A 64 8.52 12.46 -10.30
N THR A 65 7.35 12.18 -9.74
CA THR A 65 6.90 10.85 -9.32
C THR A 65 5.62 10.51 -10.06
N GLU A 66 5.50 9.28 -10.56
CA GLU A 66 4.34 8.83 -11.35
C GLU A 66 3.77 7.54 -10.77
N LEU A 67 2.48 7.56 -10.46
CA LEU A 67 1.72 6.36 -10.16
C LEU A 67 1.27 5.70 -11.46
N LYS A 68 1.85 4.55 -11.80
CA LYS A 68 1.62 3.88 -13.08
C LYS A 68 0.53 2.84 -13.04
N VAL A 69 0.41 2.13 -11.92
CA VAL A 69 -0.58 1.07 -11.73
C VAL A 69 -1.17 1.16 -10.34
N LEU A 70 -2.48 1.06 -10.26
CA LEU A 70 -3.22 0.94 -9.01
C LEU A 70 -4.40 -0.01 -9.24
N THR A 71 -4.40 -1.11 -8.50
CA THR A 71 -5.52 -2.05 -8.42
C THR A 71 -5.97 -2.17 -6.97
N ASP A 72 -6.95 -3.02 -6.69
CA ASP A 72 -7.44 -3.23 -5.32
C ASP A 72 -6.37 -3.74 -4.35
N ASP A 73 -5.38 -4.46 -4.85
CA ASP A 73 -4.35 -5.12 -4.04
C ASP A 73 -2.91 -4.86 -4.49
N TYR A 74 -2.69 -4.09 -5.55
CA TYR A 74 -1.36 -3.86 -6.12
C TYR A 74 -1.17 -2.39 -6.54
N LEU A 75 0.07 -1.92 -6.40
CA LEU A 75 0.48 -0.58 -6.80
C LEU A 75 1.90 -0.62 -7.41
N PHE A 76 2.10 0.12 -8.49
CA PHE A 76 3.42 0.43 -9.03
C PHE A 76 3.62 1.94 -9.13
N LEU A 77 4.62 2.42 -8.40
CA LEU A 77 5.01 3.84 -8.31
C LEU A 77 6.43 4.03 -8.85
N GLN A 78 6.58 4.83 -9.90
CA GLN A 78 7.88 5.31 -10.35
C GLN A 78 8.26 6.53 -9.51
N ILE A 79 9.15 6.36 -8.54
CA ILE A 79 9.48 7.42 -7.56
C ILE A 79 10.37 8.48 -8.21
N THR A 80 11.42 8.03 -8.89
CA THR A 80 12.32 8.86 -9.69
C THR A 80 12.65 8.13 -10.98
N LYS A 81 13.43 8.75 -11.86
CA LYS A 81 13.89 8.08 -13.08
C LYS A 81 14.59 6.73 -12.82
N ASN A 82 15.27 6.61 -11.69
CA ASN A 82 16.10 5.45 -11.35
C ASN A 82 15.58 4.65 -10.13
N SER A 83 14.43 4.97 -9.61
CA SER A 83 13.88 4.27 -8.44
C SER A 83 12.39 4.05 -8.55
N SER A 84 11.94 2.90 -8.10
CA SER A 84 10.53 2.51 -8.09
C SER A 84 10.13 1.87 -6.76
N MET A 85 8.83 1.83 -6.53
CA MET A 85 8.22 1.14 -5.41
C MET A 85 7.03 0.34 -5.91
N GLU A 86 6.99 -0.91 -5.53
CA GLU A 86 5.86 -1.79 -5.75
C GLU A 86 5.27 -2.18 -4.40
N MET A 87 3.97 -2.26 -4.33
CA MET A 87 3.27 -2.75 -3.14
C MET A 87 2.21 -3.77 -3.52
N LYS A 88 2.10 -4.80 -2.70
CA LYS A 88 1.07 -5.82 -2.79
C LYS A 88 0.43 -6.03 -1.42
N LEU A 89 -0.90 -6.06 -1.38
CA LEU A 89 -1.63 -6.50 -0.20
C LEU A 89 -1.72 -8.02 -0.18
N LEU A 90 -1.18 -8.61 0.87
CA LEU A 90 -1.19 -10.06 1.08
C LEU A 90 -2.16 -10.40 2.21
N PRO A 91 -3.15 -11.28 1.98
CA PRO A 91 -4.02 -11.74 3.05
C PRO A 91 -3.24 -12.67 4.00
N VAL A 92 -3.30 -12.39 5.28
CA VAL A 92 -2.76 -13.27 6.33
C VAL A 92 -3.87 -14.18 6.87
N ASN A 93 -5.08 -13.63 6.97
CA ASN A 93 -6.31 -14.34 7.31
C ASN A 93 -7.51 -13.59 6.69
N ASP A 94 -8.73 -14.03 6.99
CA ASP A 94 -9.95 -13.47 6.39
C ASP A 94 -10.17 -11.98 6.66
N SER A 95 -9.56 -11.42 7.72
CA SER A 95 -9.74 -10.03 8.15
C SER A 95 -8.48 -9.18 8.14
N THR A 96 -7.29 -9.81 8.02
CA THR A 96 -6.00 -9.12 8.15
C THR A 96 -5.18 -9.22 6.88
N LYS A 97 -4.70 -8.08 6.41
CA LYS A 97 -3.76 -7.98 5.29
C LYS A 97 -2.46 -7.34 5.75
N VAL A 98 -1.38 -7.69 5.10
CA VAL A 98 -0.08 -7.04 5.24
C VAL A 98 0.35 -6.42 3.93
N VAL A 99 1.14 -5.37 4.00
CA VAL A 99 1.74 -4.72 2.84
C VAL A 99 3.11 -5.35 2.59
N CYS A 100 3.28 -5.99 1.44
CA CYS A 100 4.59 -6.33 0.92
C CYS A 100 5.05 -5.18 0.02
N MET A 101 6.15 -4.55 0.36
CA MET A 101 6.72 -3.43 -0.37
C MET A 101 8.09 -3.79 -0.91
N VAL A 102 8.30 -3.57 -2.19
CA VAL A 102 9.59 -3.71 -2.86
C VAL A 102 10.05 -2.34 -3.34
N LYS A 103 11.20 -1.90 -2.85
CA LYS A 103 11.87 -0.69 -3.32
C LYS A 103 13.04 -1.09 -4.20
N THR A 104 13.09 -0.57 -5.41
CA THR A 104 14.16 -0.84 -6.36
C THR A 104 14.87 0.46 -6.72
N VAL A 105 16.19 0.44 -6.68
CA VAL A 105 17.05 1.53 -7.10
C VAL A 105 18.02 1.02 -8.16
N CYS A 106 18.11 1.71 -9.27
CA CYS A 106 18.97 1.35 -10.38
C CYS A 106 20.06 2.42 -10.61
N ALA A 107 21.32 1.98 -10.70
CA ALA A 107 22.44 2.77 -11.20
C ALA A 107 23.02 2.03 -12.42
N SER A 108 24.25 1.51 -12.33
CA SER A 108 24.80 0.57 -13.32
C SER A 108 24.13 -0.81 -13.24
N ALA A 109 23.62 -1.19 -12.07
CA ALA A 109 22.78 -2.37 -11.82
C ALA A 109 21.62 -1.97 -10.91
N CYS A 110 20.56 -2.77 -10.89
CA CYS A 110 19.43 -2.58 -10.00
C CYS A 110 19.61 -3.39 -8.71
N ASP A 111 19.24 -2.78 -7.60
CA ASP A 111 19.14 -3.43 -6.30
C ASP A 111 17.75 -3.23 -5.71
N SER A 112 17.24 -4.25 -5.02
CA SER A 112 15.87 -4.25 -4.49
C SER A 112 15.86 -4.67 -3.02
N GLU A 113 15.06 -3.95 -2.24
CA GLU A 113 14.79 -4.26 -0.83
C GLU A 113 13.32 -4.59 -0.65
N VAL A 114 13.04 -5.62 0.13
CA VAL A 114 11.68 -6.04 0.47
C VAL A 114 11.38 -5.71 1.92
N HIS A 115 10.25 -5.05 2.15
CA HIS A 115 9.76 -4.70 3.46
C HIS A 115 8.31 -5.15 3.64
N PHE A 116 7.97 -5.51 4.87
CA PHE A 116 6.60 -5.83 5.24
C PHE A 116 6.10 -4.87 6.32
N TYR A 117 4.86 -4.42 6.15
CA TYR A 117 4.19 -3.53 7.08
C TYR A 117 2.78 -4.03 7.36
N SER A 118 2.26 -3.72 8.55
CA SER A 118 0.82 -3.81 8.77
C SER A 118 0.09 -2.86 7.83
N SER A 119 -1.12 -3.22 7.41
CA SER A 119 -1.88 -2.44 6.43
C SER A 119 -2.33 -1.07 6.93
N ASP A 120 -2.27 -0.84 8.24
CA ASP A 120 -2.50 0.46 8.90
C ASP A 120 -1.20 1.26 9.16
N TRP A 121 -0.04 0.76 8.73
CA TRP A 121 1.29 1.34 8.90
C TRP A 121 1.78 1.47 10.33
N THR A 122 1.12 0.88 11.30
CA THR A 122 1.50 0.98 12.72
C THR A 122 2.73 0.16 13.07
N GLN A 123 3.02 -0.89 12.29
CA GLN A 123 4.14 -1.80 12.54
C GLN A 123 4.91 -2.12 11.27
N LYS A 124 6.24 -2.08 11.37
CA LYS A 124 7.13 -2.75 10.41
C LYS A 124 7.33 -4.18 10.87
N LEU A 125 7.02 -5.13 10.00
CA LEU A 125 7.06 -6.55 10.30
C LEU A 125 8.43 -7.15 9.93
N SER A 126 8.76 -8.27 10.56
CA SER A 126 10.00 -8.99 10.22
C SER A 126 9.89 -9.64 8.85
N THR A 127 10.86 -9.36 7.97
CA THR A 127 10.94 -10.01 6.65
C THR A 127 11.10 -11.50 6.75
N ALA A 128 11.76 -12.00 7.80
CA ALA A 128 11.99 -13.41 8.03
C ALA A 128 10.70 -14.22 8.27
N ASP A 129 9.62 -13.56 8.73
CA ASP A 129 8.33 -14.21 8.95
C ASP A 129 7.58 -14.52 7.64
N PHE A 130 7.94 -13.82 6.55
CA PHE A 130 7.27 -13.91 5.25
C PHE A 130 8.15 -14.51 4.16
N LEU A 131 9.47 -14.36 4.26
CA LEU A 131 10.42 -14.84 3.27
C LEU A 131 11.39 -15.81 3.93
N SER A 132 11.30 -17.08 3.58
CA SER A 132 12.38 -18.03 3.87
C SER A 132 13.58 -17.68 2.98
N ARG A 133 14.77 -17.53 3.59
CA ARG A 133 16.00 -17.43 2.80
C ARG A 133 16.21 -18.73 2.06
N PRO A 134 16.35 -18.73 0.72
CA PRO A 134 16.83 -19.91 0.02
C PRO A 134 18.20 -20.27 0.57
N ALA A 135 18.47 -21.55 0.74
CA ALA A 135 19.79 -22.02 1.10
C ALA A 135 20.82 -21.50 0.09
N GLY A 136 21.95 -20.98 0.56
CA GLY A 136 22.93 -20.28 -0.27
C GLY A 136 23.52 -21.09 -1.43
N ASP A 137 23.36 -22.38 -1.39
CA ASP A 137 23.76 -23.36 -2.42
C ASP A 137 22.81 -23.39 -3.65
N VAL A 138 21.63 -22.76 -3.58
CA VAL A 138 20.69 -22.72 -4.71
C VAL A 138 21.07 -21.66 -5.77
N PHE A 139 21.91 -20.69 -5.42
CA PHE A 139 22.31 -19.62 -6.32
C PHE A 139 23.63 -19.81 -7.07
N PHE A 140 24.36 -20.89 -6.82
CA PHE A 140 25.70 -21.14 -7.37
C PHE A 140 25.77 -22.45 -8.17
N LEU A 141 24.77 -22.69 -9.00
CA LEU A 141 24.83 -23.73 -10.01
C LEU A 141 25.17 -23.16 -11.36
#